data_ad3d1a41d2a4bc160715b9e3252c2027
#
_entry.id   ad3d1a41d2a4bc160715b9e3252c2027
#
_cell.length_a   1.000
_cell.length_b   1.000
_cell.length_c   1.000
_cell.angle_alpha   90.00
_cell.angle_beta   90.00
_cell.angle_gamma   90.00
#
_symmetry.space_group_name_H-M   'P 1'
#
loop_
_entity.id
_entity.type
_entity.pdbx_description
1 polymer ?
#
loop_
_entity_poly.entity_id
_entity_poly.type
_entity_poly.pdbx_seq_one_letter_code
_entity_poly.pdbx_strand_id
1 'polypeptide(L)'
;MISTTQLITLLNQSTPLENILEIIPDLDFVSYLEACLEKKGLKKKEVIAQTNMQKNDAYQICNGTKKGSKDKIIQLALAMRLNLHDTNNLLSLSNNGLLYAKVKKDAILIYALQHHYNLFKTNELLIAHCFDALD
;
A
#
# COMPACT_ATOMS: atom_id res chain seq x y z
N MET A 1 -12.08 -9.12 -15.29
CA MET A 1 -10.78 -9.40 -14.65
C MET A 1 -10.95 -10.50 -13.61
N ILE A 2 -10.04 -11.45 -13.59
CA ILE A 2 -10.10 -12.54 -12.64
C ILE A 2 -9.74 -12.06 -11.21
N SER A 3 -10.48 -12.49 -10.20
CA SER A 3 -10.23 -12.12 -8.81
C SER A 3 -9.09 -12.93 -8.21
N THR A 4 -8.53 -12.45 -7.09
CA THR A 4 -7.51 -13.18 -6.33
C THR A 4 -8.02 -14.55 -5.89
N THR A 5 -9.28 -14.64 -5.42
CA THR A 5 -9.90 -15.90 -5.02
C THR A 5 -10.00 -16.87 -6.19
N GLN A 6 -10.40 -16.39 -7.37
CA GLN A 6 -10.47 -17.21 -8.57
C GLN A 6 -9.09 -17.72 -8.99
N LEU A 7 -8.06 -16.87 -8.91
CA LEU A 7 -6.68 -17.27 -9.20
C LEU A 7 -6.19 -18.36 -8.24
N ILE A 8 -6.43 -18.21 -6.94
CA ILE A 8 -6.05 -19.21 -5.95
C ILE A 8 -6.74 -20.54 -6.24
N THR A 9 -8.02 -20.51 -6.60
CA THR A 9 -8.77 -21.71 -6.97
C THR A 9 -8.15 -22.37 -8.19
N LEU A 10 -7.80 -21.61 -9.23
CA LEU A 10 -7.14 -22.17 -10.43
C LEU A 10 -5.77 -22.79 -10.10
N LEU A 11 -5.00 -22.13 -9.22
CA LEU A 11 -3.69 -22.63 -8.81
C LEU A 11 -3.78 -23.94 -8.01
N ASN A 12 -4.94 -24.21 -7.39
CA ASN A 12 -5.19 -25.46 -6.67
C ASN A 12 -5.68 -26.61 -7.58
N GLN A 13 -5.99 -26.33 -8.82
CA GLN A 13 -6.50 -27.32 -9.79
C GLN A 13 -5.37 -27.94 -10.59
N SER A 14 -5.71 -28.97 -11.38
CA SER A 14 -4.75 -29.65 -12.25
C SER A 14 -4.43 -28.88 -13.53
N THR A 15 -4.93 -27.66 -13.69
CA THR A 15 -4.63 -26.81 -14.84
C THR A 15 -3.12 -26.53 -14.91
N PRO A 16 -2.47 -26.68 -16.07
CA PRO A 16 -1.04 -26.37 -16.17
C PRO A 16 -0.71 -24.96 -15.72
N LEU A 17 0.34 -24.82 -14.93
CA LEU A 17 0.77 -23.52 -14.37
C LEU A 17 0.99 -22.49 -15.47
N GLU A 18 1.58 -22.87 -16.59
CA GLU A 18 1.87 -21.98 -17.71
C GLU A 18 0.60 -21.30 -18.22
N ASN A 19 -0.51 -22.05 -18.30
CA ASN A 19 -1.78 -21.49 -18.75
C ASN A 19 -2.35 -20.48 -17.75
N ILE A 20 -2.13 -20.73 -16.46
CA ILE A 20 -2.59 -19.79 -15.41
C ILE A 20 -1.74 -18.53 -15.45
N LEU A 21 -0.42 -18.65 -15.62
CA LEU A 21 0.48 -17.50 -15.64
C LEU A 21 0.14 -16.54 -16.80
N GLU A 22 -0.33 -17.05 -17.93
CA GLU A 22 -0.71 -16.22 -19.07
C GLU A 22 -1.87 -15.27 -18.78
N ILE A 23 -2.77 -15.63 -17.86
CA ILE A 23 -3.93 -14.79 -17.50
C ILE A 23 -3.63 -13.83 -16.36
N ILE A 24 -2.47 -13.94 -15.71
CA ILE A 24 -2.07 -13.04 -14.63
C ILE A 24 -1.36 -11.85 -15.28
N PRO A 25 -1.89 -10.62 -15.12
CA PRO A 25 -1.22 -9.44 -15.65
C PRO A 25 0.09 -9.18 -14.92
N ASP A 26 1.09 -8.64 -15.63
CA ASP A 26 2.29 -8.13 -14.99
C ASP A 26 1.91 -6.93 -14.13
N LEU A 27 2.12 -7.06 -12.82
CA LEU A 27 1.72 -6.05 -11.85
C LEU A 27 2.95 -5.58 -11.10
N ASP A 28 3.28 -4.29 -11.19
CA ASP A 28 4.35 -3.68 -10.42
C ASP A 28 3.82 -2.57 -9.52
N PHE A 29 4.69 -2.11 -8.64
CA PHE A 29 4.35 -1.07 -7.67
C PHE A 29 3.87 0.22 -8.34
N VAL A 30 4.60 0.69 -9.35
CA VAL A 30 4.31 1.97 -10.02
C VAL A 30 2.93 1.92 -10.69
N SER A 31 2.66 0.86 -11.44
CA SER A 31 1.38 0.70 -12.14
C SER A 31 0.22 0.63 -11.16
N TYR A 32 0.41 -0.09 -10.05
CA TYR A 32 -0.63 -0.21 -9.03
C TYR A 32 -0.88 1.13 -8.33
N LEU A 33 0.18 1.84 -7.96
CA LEU A 33 0.08 3.16 -7.35
C LEU A 33 -0.67 4.14 -8.26
N GLU A 34 -0.31 4.17 -9.54
CA GLU A 34 -0.95 5.05 -10.51
C GLU A 34 -2.42 4.70 -10.72
N ALA A 35 -2.76 3.41 -10.73
CA ALA A 35 -4.15 2.98 -10.81
C ALA A 35 -4.95 3.42 -9.58
N CYS A 36 -4.36 3.38 -8.39
CA CYS A 36 -5.00 3.88 -7.18
C CYS A 36 -5.23 5.39 -7.23
N LEU A 37 -4.25 6.14 -7.71
CA LEU A 37 -4.38 7.60 -7.88
C LEU A 37 -5.50 7.93 -8.86
N GLU A 38 -5.53 7.27 -10.00
CA GLU A 38 -6.54 7.49 -11.03
C GLU A 38 -7.94 7.17 -10.51
N LYS A 39 -8.10 6.02 -9.85
CA LYS A 39 -9.37 5.59 -9.28
C LYS A 39 -9.91 6.60 -8.26
N LYS A 40 -9.02 7.22 -7.49
CA LYS A 40 -9.38 8.20 -6.46
C LYS A 40 -9.46 9.64 -7.00
N GLY A 41 -9.07 9.86 -8.25
CA GLY A 41 -9.02 11.20 -8.81
C GLY A 41 -7.98 12.09 -8.16
N LEU A 42 -6.88 11.51 -7.67
CA LEU A 42 -5.82 12.22 -6.96
C LEU A 42 -4.59 12.41 -7.83
N LYS A 43 -3.86 13.50 -7.59
CA LYS A 43 -2.58 13.78 -8.23
C LYS A 43 -1.44 13.45 -7.28
N LYS A 44 -0.33 12.96 -7.81
CA LYS A 44 0.87 12.66 -7.01
C LYS A 44 1.28 13.84 -6.13
N LYS A 45 1.25 15.04 -6.69
CA LYS A 45 1.61 16.28 -5.98
C LYS A 45 0.76 16.46 -4.70
N GLU A 46 -0.53 16.24 -4.80
CA GLU A 46 -1.46 16.37 -3.68
C GLU A 46 -1.19 15.33 -2.58
N VAL A 47 -0.94 14.09 -3.01
CA VAL A 47 -0.66 13.00 -2.09
C VAL A 47 0.66 13.22 -1.36
N ILE A 48 1.70 13.56 -2.09
CA ILE A 48 3.04 13.80 -1.53
C ILE A 48 3.02 14.95 -0.52
N ALA A 49 2.23 16.00 -0.78
CA ALA A 49 2.10 17.13 0.13
C ALA A 49 1.54 16.75 1.51
N GLN A 50 0.84 15.61 1.61
CA GLN A 50 0.28 15.12 2.87
C GLN A 50 1.19 14.13 3.61
N THR A 51 2.39 13.90 3.10
CA THR A 51 3.38 13.02 3.75
C THR A 51 4.47 13.86 4.41
N ASN A 52 5.29 13.22 5.25
CA ASN A 52 6.46 13.84 5.87
C ASN A 52 7.74 13.64 5.05
N MET A 53 7.60 13.10 3.84
CA MET A 53 8.76 12.83 2.99
C MET A 53 9.25 14.10 2.29
N GLN A 54 10.55 14.15 2.04
CA GLN A 54 11.09 15.16 1.13
C GLN A 54 10.48 14.93 -0.26
N LYS A 55 10.17 16.01 -0.93
CA LYS A 55 9.47 15.98 -2.21
C LYS A 55 10.18 15.10 -3.25
N ASN A 56 11.49 15.27 -3.41
CA ASN A 56 12.26 14.48 -4.38
C ASN A 56 12.26 12.99 -4.03
N ASP A 57 12.43 12.66 -2.76
CA ASP A 57 12.39 11.28 -2.28
C ASP A 57 11.04 10.64 -2.58
N ALA A 58 9.97 11.35 -2.27
CA ALA A 58 8.61 10.87 -2.51
C ALA A 58 8.33 10.64 -4.00
N TYR A 59 8.76 11.55 -4.88
CA TYR A 59 8.58 11.36 -6.32
C TYR A 59 9.39 10.18 -6.85
N GLN A 60 10.61 9.98 -6.36
CA GLN A 60 11.43 8.84 -6.76
C GLN A 60 10.81 7.51 -6.34
N ILE A 61 10.20 7.45 -5.15
CA ILE A 61 9.47 6.27 -4.70
C ILE A 61 8.26 6.03 -5.61
N CYS A 62 7.45 7.04 -5.87
CA CYS A 62 6.27 6.93 -6.71
C CYS A 62 6.61 6.53 -8.16
N ASN A 63 7.76 6.95 -8.66
CA ASN A 63 8.20 6.65 -10.02
C ASN A 63 8.98 5.34 -10.14
N GLY A 64 9.22 4.66 -9.02
CA GLY A 64 9.94 3.39 -9.02
C GLY A 64 11.46 3.50 -9.11
N THR A 65 12.01 4.72 -9.11
CA THR A 65 13.46 4.95 -9.14
C THR A 65 14.11 4.56 -7.82
N LYS A 66 13.38 4.66 -6.73
CA LYS A 66 13.84 4.36 -5.38
C LYS A 66 12.83 3.50 -4.66
N LYS A 67 13.30 2.55 -3.86
CA LYS A 67 12.42 1.72 -3.03
C LYS A 67 12.00 2.51 -1.78
N GLY A 68 10.71 2.46 -1.46
CA GLY A 68 10.21 3.04 -0.23
C GLY A 68 10.24 2.03 0.92
N SER A 69 10.52 2.50 2.13
CA SER A 69 10.36 1.71 3.34
C SER A 69 8.89 1.46 3.62
N LYS A 70 8.59 0.52 4.52
CA LYS A 70 7.23 0.24 4.96
C LYS A 70 6.53 1.51 5.45
N ASP A 71 7.20 2.30 6.30
CA ASP A 71 6.65 3.55 6.83
C ASP A 71 6.28 4.54 5.73
N LYS A 72 7.14 4.68 4.73
CA LYS A 72 6.90 5.61 3.62
C LYS A 72 5.74 5.17 2.73
N ILE A 73 5.63 3.87 2.47
CA ILE A 73 4.50 3.35 1.70
C ILE A 73 3.18 3.55 2.46
N ILE A 74 3.18 3.34 3.78
CA ILE A 74 2.01 3.58 4.61
C ILE A 74 1.62 5.05 4.60
N GLN A 75 2.59 5.97 4.63
CA GLN A 75 2.30 7.40 4.51
C GLN A 75 1.58 7.72 3.20
N LEU A 76 2.02 7.14 2.09
CA LEU A 76 1.35 7.30 0.80
C LEU A 76 -0.07 6.73 0.85
N ALA A 77 -0.25 5.56 1.45
CA ALA A 77 -1.56 4.90 1.56
C ALA A 77 -2.54 5.76 2.38
N LEU A 78 -2.09 6.32 3.50
CA LEU A 78 -2.90 7.22 4.31
C LEU A 78 -3.29 8.48 3.53
N ALA A 79 -2.34 9.07 2.82
CA ALA A 79 -2.58 10.27 2.02
C ALA A 79 -3.57 10.00 0.87
N MET A 80 -3.53 8.82 0.29
CA MET A 80 -4.48 8.41 -0.75
C MET A 80 -5.81 7.89 -0.19
N ARG A 81 -5.91 7.74 1.11
CA ARG A 81 -7.09 7.20 1.78
C ARG A 81 -7.47 5.82 1.28
N LEU A 82 -6.46 4.97 1.11
CA LEU A 82 -6.65 3.60 0.65
C LEU A 82 -7.23 2.73 1.76
N ASN A 83 -7.94 1.69 1.35
CA ASN A 83 -8.38 0.65 2.28
C ASN A 83 -7.22 -0.30 2.61
N LEU A 84 -7.44 -1.23 3.53
CA LEU A 84 -6.43 -2.20 3.93
C LEU A 84 -5.96 -3.07 2.78
N HIS A 85 -6.89 -3.52 1.93
CA HIS A 85 -6.56 -4.38 0.79
C HIS A 85 -5.58 -3.70 -0.17
N ASP A 86 -5.87 -2.49 -0.58
CA ASP A 86 -5.00 -1.74 -1.49
C ASP A 86 -3.67 -1.39 -0.84
N THR A 87 -3.69 -1.06 0.44
CA THR A 87 -2.46 -0.78 1.21
C THR A 87 -1.56 -2.01 1.25
N ASN A 88 -2.13 -3.17 1.55
CA ASN A 88 -1.36 -4.42 1.58
C ASN A 88 -0.83 -4.80 0.20
N ASN A 89 -1.56 -4.51 -0.86
CA ASN A 89 -1.05 -4.72 -2.21
C ASN A 89 0.16 -3.84 -2.51
N LEU A 90 0.11 -2.56 -2.14
CA LEU A 90 1.27 -1.67 -2.29
C LEU A 90 2.46 -2.13 -1.46
N LEU A 91 2.23 -2.56 -0.22
CA LEU A 91 3.29 -3.08 0.65
C LEU A 91 3.92 -4.33 0.05
N SER A 92 3.10 -5.26 -0.43
CA SER A 92 3.58 -6.49 -1.05
C SER A 92 4.41 -6.21 -2.30
N LEU A 93 3.91 -5.32 -3.18
CA LEU A 93 4.60 -4.99 -4.42
C LEU A 93 5.90 -4.20 -4.20
N SER A 94 6.04 -3.56 -3.06
CA SER A 94 7.27 -2.87 -2.65
C SER A 94 8.16 -3.71 -1.73
N ASN A 95 7.85 -5.00 -1.58
CA ASN A 95 8.59 -5.95 -0.74
C ASN A 95 8.65 -5.56 0.74
N ASN A 96 7.58 -4.98 1.26
CA ASN A 96 7.50 -4.55 2.66
C ASN A 96 6.61 -5.45 3.53
N GLY A 97 6.23 -6.62 3.05
CA GLY A 97 5.34 -7.51 3.76
C GLY A 97 3.90 -7.00 3.76
N LEU A 98 3.17 -7.34 4.79
CA LEU A 98 1.76 -6.98 4.94
C LEU A 98 1.53 -6.44 6.34
N LEU A 99 0.44 -5.68 6.51
CA LEU A 99 -0.06 -5.34 7.83
C LEU A 99 -0.80 -6.55 8.41
N TYR A 100 -0.42 -6.94 9.61
CA TYR A 100 -0.96 -8.10 10.29
C TYR A 100 -1.67 -7.70 11.59
N ALA A 101 -2.96 -7.95 11.66
CA ALA A 101 -3.81 -7.47 12.76
C ALA A 101 -3.38 -7.96 14.15
N LYS A 102 -2.64 -9.06 14.25
CA LYS A 102 -2.14 -9.58 15.53
C LYS A 102 -0.87 -8.90 16.02
N VAL A 103 -0.28 -8.02 15.21
CA VAL A 103 0.85 -7.17 15.62
C VAL A 103 0.29 -5.83 16.05
N LYS A 104 0.55 -5.40 17.28
CA LYS A 104 -0.08 -4.21 17.86
C LYS A 104 0.12 -2.95 17.02
N LYS A 105 1.35 -2.68 16.57
CA LYS A 105 1.60 -1.51 15.72
C LYS A 105 0.82 -1.60 14.42
N ASP A 106 0.79 -2.76 13.78
CA ASP A 106 0.03 -2.97 12.54
C ASP A 106 -1.48 -2.81 12.78
N ALA A 107 -1.98 -3.28 13.93
CA ALA A 107 -3.39 -3.11 14.29
C ALA A 107 -3.77 -1.62 14.38
N ILE A 108 -2.90 -0.79 14.93
CA ILE A 108 -3.10 0.67 14.99
C ILE A 108 -3.16 1.25 13.57
N LEU A 109 -2.25 0.83 12.71
CA LEU A 109 -2.21 1.31 11.32
C LEU A 109 -3.45 0.86 10.53
N ILE A 110 -3.91 -0.37 10.74
CA ILE A 110 -5.15 -0.86 10.14
C ILE A 110 -6.33 -0.02 10.60
N TYR A 111 -6.41 0.26 11.90
CA TYR A 111 -7.46 1.12 12.46
C TYR A 111 -7.45 2.50 11.80
N ALA A 112 -6.27 3.10 11.68
CA ALA A 112 -6.12 4.42 11.07
C ALA A 112 -6.58 4.43 9.61
N LEU A 113 -6.22 3.39 8.84
CA LEU A 113 -6.65 3.25 7.45
C LEU A 113 -8.17 3.11 7.33
N GLN A 114 -8.77 2.25 8.18
CA GLN A 114 -10.20 2.01 8.15
C GLN A 114 -11.02 3.24 8.54
N HIS A 115 -10.47 4.08 9.42
CA HIS A 115 -11.13 5.32 9.86
C HIS A 115 -10.71 6.54 9.04
N HIS A 116 -9.90 6.35 7.99
CA HIS A 116 -9.43 7.41 7.10
C HIS A 116 -8.71 8.54 7.85
N TYR A 117 -7.88 8.16 8.83
CA TYR A 117 -7.05 9.12 9.55
C TYR A 117 -5.96 9.64 8.62
N ASN A 118 -5.63 10.93 8.77
CA ASN A 118 -4.45 11.47 8.09
C ASN A 118 -3.17 11.09 8.83
N LEU A 119 -2.03 11.44 8.28
CA LEU A 119 -0.73 11.12 8.85
C LEU A 119 -0.57 11.69 10.26
N PHE A 120 -0.95 12.95 10.46
CA PHE A 120 -0.82 13.61 11.76
C PHE A 120 -1.58 12.84 12.84
N LYS A 121 -2.84 12.53 12.60
CA LYS A 121 -3.68 11.80 13.58
C LYS A 121 -3.19 10.38 13.80
N THR A 122 -2.71 9.72 12.75
CA THR A 122 -2.13 8.37 12.85
C THR A 122 -0.89 8.40 13.74
N ASN A 123 -0.01 9.38 13.56
CA ASN A 123 1.20 9.53 14.35
C ASN A 123 0.88 9.86 15.81
N GLU A 124 -0.13 10.69 16.07
CA GLU A 124 -0.60 10.93 17.43
C GLU A 124 -1.03 9.63 18.11
N LEU A 125 -1.76 8.80 17.38
CA LEU A 125 -2.26 7.53 17.90
C LEU A 125 -1.10 6.55 18.19
N LEU A 126 -0.12 6.48 17.29
CA LEU A 126 1.07 5.66 17.49
C LEU A 126 1.83 6.09 18.75
N ILE A 127 2.08 7.38 18.89
CA ILE A 127 2.83 7.94 20.04
C ILE A 127 2.05 7.70 21.35
N ALA A 128 0.74 7.87 21.32
CA ALA A 128 -0.10 7.63 22.49
C ALA A 128 -0.03 6.18 23.00
N HIS A 129 0.30 5.24 22.12
CA HIS A 129 0.46 3.83 22.45
C HIS A 129 1.92 3.39 22.51
N CYS A 130 2.84 4.33 22.70
CA CYS A 130 4.27 4.07 22.89
C CYS A 130 4.98 3.50 21.68
N PHE A 131 4.50 3.80 20.47
CA PHE A 131 5.17 3.48 19.22
C PHE A 131 5.73 4.76 18.60
N ASP A 132 6.80 4.61 17.82
CA ASP A 132 7.36 5.74 17.09
C ASP A 132 6.40 6.17 15.97
N ALA A 133 6.43 7.47 15.65
CA ALA A 133 5.73 8.00 14.50
C ALA A 133 6.27 7.38 13.21
N LEU A 134 5.44 7.37 12.16
CA LEU A 134 5.87 6.96 10.83
C LEU A 134 6.95 7.91 10.32
N ASP A 135 8.05 7.32 9.85
CA ASP A 135 9.24 8.07 9.47
C ASP A 135 9.31 8.32 7.97
#